data_8ad323d01ecdc4658c918fbb70821dba
#
_entry.id   8ad323d01ecdc4658c918fbb70821dba
#
_cell.length_a   1.000
_cell.length_b   1.000
_cell.length_c   1.000
_cell.angle_alpha   90.00
_cell.angle_beta   90.00
_cell.angle_gamma   90.00
#
_symmetry.space_group_name_H-M   'P 1'
#
loop_
_entity.id
_entity.type
_entity.pdbx_description
1 polymer ?
#
loop_
_entity_poly.entity_id
_entity_poly.type
_entity_poly.pdbx_seq_one_letter_code
_entity_poly.pdbx_strand_id
1 'polypeptide(L)'
;LEKIFSMVIITEEIKNFVNFQKLGYVATISTDNTPNLSPKGTIMVFDESYLAFADIHSPQTVENLRHNPSTEINVVDPFRRRGYRFKGIAEIISSGDKFNKIISYYKESGVKSSIKSIILVKIEKVSEVLSPLYDLGYTEEELKTKWKKHYKF
;
A
#
# COMPACT_ATOMS: atom_id res chain seq x y z
N LEU A 1 9.10 -14.74 30.86
CA LEU A 1 8.53 -14.85 29.50
C LEU A 1 8.66 -13.52 28.80
N GLU A 2 9.72 -13.40 28.04
CA GLU A 2 9.94 -12.23 27.22
C GLU A 2 8.91 -12.22 26.11
N LYS A 3 8.03 -11.22 26.14
CA LYS A 3 7.27 -10.84 24.97
C LYS A 3 8.25 -10.19 24.01
N ILE A 4 8.68 -10.93 23.02
CA ILE A 4 9.35 -10.36 21.88
C ILE A 4 8.30 -9.54 21.14
N PHE A 5 8.32 -8.23 21.34
CA PHE A 5 7.63 -7.31 20.45
C PHE A 5 8.44 -7.27 19.17
N SER A 6 8.10 -8.11 18.21
CA SER A 6 8.57 -7.89 16.88
C SER A 6 7.94 -6.58 16.39
N MET A 7 8.68 -5.50 16.47
CA MET A 7 8.35 -4.30 15.72
C MET A 7 8.28 -4.72 14.25
N VAL A 8 7.11 -4.50 13.64
CA VAL A 8 6.96 -4.69 12.20
C VAL A 8 7.81 -3.61 11.54
N ILE A 9 8.88 -4.03 10.90
CA ILE A 9 9.78 -3.14 10.18
C ILE A 9 9.59 -3.37 8.69
N ILE A 10 9.27 -2.29 7.99
CA ILE A 10 9.26 -2.27 6.53
C ILE A 10 10.74 -2.21 6.10
N THR A 11 11.21 -3.29 5.51
CA THR A 11 12.60 -3.39 5.04
C THR A 11 12.84 -2.49 3.83
N GLU A 12 14.10 -2.23 3.52
CA GLU A 12 14.47 -1.46 2.32
C GLU A 12 13.99 -2.13 1.03
N GLU A 13 14.01 -3.46 0.98
CA GLU A 13 13.47 -4.24 -0.14
C GLU A 13 11.98 -3.98 -0.34
N ILE A 14 11.19 -4.04 0.73
CA ILE A 14 9.74 -3.77 0.70
C ILE A 14 9.48 -2.32 0.29
N LYS A 15 10.22 -1.38 0.85
CA LYS A 15 10.14 0.04 0.51
C LYS A 15 10.35 0.28 -0.98
N ASN A 16 11.42 -0.27 -1.54
CA ASN A 16 11.73 -0.13 -2.95
C ASN A 16 10.64 -0.73 -3.84
N PHE A 17 10.12 -1.89 -3.46
CA PHE A 17 9.02 -2.54 -4.15
C PHE A 17 7.76 -1.66 -4.16
N VAL A 18 7.31 -1.22 -3.01
CA VAL A 18 6.10 -0.40 -2.86
C VAL A 18 6.23 0.92 -3.61
N ASN A 19 7.34 1.63 -3.42
CA ASN A 19 7.57 2.93 -4.05
C ASN A 19 7.71 2.83 -5.57
N PHE A 20 8.18 1.69 -6.08
CA PHE A 20 8.22 1.42 -7.53
C PHE A 20 6.82 1.14 -8.09
N GLN A 21 6.05 0.26 -7.45
CA GLN A 21 4.71 -0.12 -7.91
C GLN A 21 3.72 1.04 -7.82
N LYS A 22 3.71 1.77 -6.72
CA LYS A 22 2.81 2.91 -6.43
C LYS A 22 1.33 2.54 -6.40
N LEU A 23 0.89 1.59 -7.20
CA LEU A 23 -0.48 1.12 -7.26
C LEU A 23 -0.71 0.06 -6.16
N GLY A 24 -1.67 0.34 -5.29
CA GLY A 24 -2.12 -0.60 -4.29
C GLY A 24 -3.63 -0.62 -4.20
N TYR A 25 -4.17 -1.73 -3.73
CA TYR A 25 -5.59 -1.90 -3.46
C TYR A 25 -5.82 -1.74 -1.96
N VAL A 26 -6.66 -0.78 -1.61
CA VAL A 26 -6.93 -0.42 -0.21
C VAL A 26 -8.31 -0.93 0.18
N ALA A 27 -8.35 -1.85 1.12
CA ALA A 27 -9.59 -2.36 1.71
C ALA A 27 -9.94 -1.54 2.95
N THR A 28 -11.19 -1.10 3.01
CA THR A 28 -11.76 -0.41 4.15
C THR A 28 -13.11 -1.03 4.52
N ILE A 29 -13.65 -0.65 5.67
CA ILE A 29 -14.93 -1.15 6.16
C ILE A 29 -15.96 -0.03 6.04
N SER A 30 -16.98 -0.27 5.23
CA SER A 30 -18.08 0.67 5.06
C SER A 30 -18.94 0.78 6.32
N THR A 31 -19.73 1.85 6.44
CA THR A 31 -20.55 2.11 7.63
C THR A 31 -21.60 1.03 7.89
N ASP A 32 -21.97 0.26 6.86
CA ASP A 32 -22.86 -0.92 6.98
C ASP A 32 -22.10 -2.24 7.25
N ASN A 33 -20.80 -2.16 7.61
CA ASN A 33 -19.91 -3.28 7.88
C ASN A 33 -19.62 -4.18 6.66
N THR A 34 -19.85 -3.70 5.45
CA THR A 34 -19.42 -4.40 4.24
C THR A 34 -18.02 -3.94 3.82
N PRO A 35 -17.25 -4.81 3.16
CA PRO A 35 -15.93 -4.41 2.66
C PRO A 35 -16.04 -3.45 1.48
N ASN A 36 -15.09 -2.54 1.39
CA ASN A 36 -14.91 -1.64 0.26
C ASN A 36 -13.46 -1.74 -0.22
N LEU A 37 -13.26 -1.91 -1.50
CA LEU A 37 -11.94 -2.04 -2.10
C LEU A 37 -11.73 -0.96 -3.15
N SER A 38 -10.64 -0.21 -3.03
CA SER A 38 -10.34 0.91 -3.93
C SER A 38 -8.89 0.89 -4.36
N PRO A 39 -8.59 1.02 -5.66
CA PRO A 39 -7.22 1.21 -6.13
C PRO A 39 -6.73 2.62 -5.79
N LYS A 40 -5.48 2.72 -5.35
CA LYS A 40 -4.79 3.98 -5.09
C LYS A 40 -3.44 3.96 -5.80
N GLY A 41 -3.18 4.99 -6.60
CA GLY A 41 -1.94 5.11 -7.37
C GLY A 41 -0.82 5.85 -6.66
N THR A 42 -1.00 6.20 -5.39
CA THR A 42 -0.07 7.01 -4.61
C THR A 42 0.48 6.32 -3.38
N ILE A 43 0.42 4.99 -3.33
CA ILE A 43 0.98 4.24 -2.20
C ILE A 43 2.48 4.49 -2.11
N MET A 44 2.95 4.86 -0.93
CA MET A 44 4.36 5.07 -0.66
C MET A 44 4.72 4.63 0.76
N VAL A 45 5.96 4.30 0.98
CA VAL A 45 6.50 4.03 2.32
C VAL A 45 6.99 5.35 2.91
N PHE A 46 6.41 5.76 4.03
CA PHE A 46 6.81 6.98 4.74
C PHE A 46 8.06 6.73 5.58
N ASP A 47 8.04 5.69 6.38
CA ASP A 47 9.17 5.22 7.18
C ASP A 47 9.06 3.70 7.42
N GLU A 48 9.89 3.16 8.31
CA GLU A 48 9.92 1.72 8.60
C GLU A 48 8.65 1.16 9.27
N SER A 49 7.72 2.03 9.68
CA SER A 49 6.48 1.63 10.36
C SER A 49 5.22 2.09 9.65
N TYR A 50 5.32 2.97 8.66
CA TYR A 50 4.17 3.62 8.05
C TYR A 50 4.17 3.56 6.53
N LEU A 51 3.00 3.23 5.99
CA LEU A 51 2.65 3.53 4.60
C LEU A 51 1.82 4.83 4.56
N ALA A 52 1.78 5.46 3.41
CA ALA A 52 0.91 6.59 3.15
C ALA A 52 0.28 6.50 1.76
N PHE A 53 -0.87 7.13 1.60
CA PHE A 53 -1.44 7.43 0.30
C PHE A 53 -2.22 8.74 0.35
N ALA A 54 -2.43 9.34 -0.82
CA ALA A 54 -3.08 10.64 -0.92
C ALA A 54 -4.59 10.50 -1.10
N ASP A 55 -5.34 11.36 -0.40
CA ASP A 55 -6.74 11.64 -0.69
C ASP A 55 -6.82 12.73 -1.76
N ILE A 56 -6.99 12.32 -3.00
CA ILE A 56 -7.17 13.22 -4.14
C ILE A 56 -8.67 13.32 -4.46
N HIS A 57 -9.29 12.18 -4.67
CA HIS A 57 -10.72 12.07 -4.91
C HIS A 57 -11.22 10.73 -4.36
N SER A 58 -11.23 10.62 -3.05
CA SER A 58 -11.50 9.38 -2.32
C SER A 58 -12.49 9.54 -1.16
N PRO A 59 -13.67 10.17 -1.39
CA PRO A 59 -14.58 10.49 -0.30
C PRO A 59 -15.04 9.25 0.47
N GLN A 60 -15.30 8.14 -0.21
CA GLN A 60 -15.75 6.90 0.41
C GLN A 60 -14.65 6.26 1.26
N THR A 61 -13.41 6.24 0.77
CA THR A 61 -12.28 5.70 1.55
C THR A 61 -12.08 6.49 2.84
N VAL A 62 -12.09 7.82 2.75
CA VAL A 62 -11.90 8.71 3.91
C VAL A 62 -13.05 8.55 4.92
N GLU A 63 -14.30 8.53 4.45
CA GLU A 63 -15.46 8.30 5.32
C GLU A 63 -15.37 6.96 6.05
N ASN A 64 -15.04 5.90 5.33
CA ASN A 64 -14.89 4.57 5.91
C ASN A 64 -13.81 4.55 6.99
N LEU A 65 -12.65 5.17 6.73
CA LEU A 65 -11.55 5.21 7.68
C LEU A 65 -11.83 6.08 8.91
N ARG A 66 -12.65 7.12 8.77
CA ARG A 66 -13.14 7.88 9.92
C ARG A 66 -14.08 7.06 10.80
N HIS A 67 -14.90 6.22 10.18
CA HIS A 67 -15.80 5.32 10.88
C HIS A 67 -15.05 4.14 11.51
N ASN A 68 -14.15 3.51 10.75
CA ASN A 68 -13.32 2.39 11.20
C ASN A 68 -11.92 2.51 10.59
N PRO A 69 -10.90 2.81 11.40
CA PRO A 69 -9.54 3.05 10.89
C PRO A 69 -8.78 1.78 10.47
N SER A 70 -9.35 0.60 10.69
CA SER A 70 -8.73 -0.66 10.26
C SER A 70 -8.69 -0.75 8.75
N THR A 71 -7.54 -1.06 8.20
CA THR A 71 -7.34 -1.12 6.75
C THR A 71 -6.32 -2.19 6.37
N GLU A 72 -6.44 -2.65 5.15
CA GLU A 72 -5.48 -3.56 4.55
C GLU A 72 -5.11 -3.06 3.15
N ILE A 73 -3.82 -3.09 2.84
CA ILE A 73 -3.30 -2.63 1.56
C ILE A 73 -2.56 -3.79 0.90
N ASN A 74 -2.90 -4.05 -0.37
CA ASN A 74 -2.21 -5.03 -1.18
C ASN A 74 -1.49 -4.35 -2.34
N VAL A 75 -0.18 -4.58 -2.44
CA VAL A 75 0.66 -4.06 -3.53
C VAL A 75 1.27 -5.27 -4.24
N VAL A 76 1.00 -5.41 -5.53
CA VAL A 76 1.40 -6.58 -6.32
C VAL A 76 2.10 -6.15 -7.60
N ASP A 77 3.18 -6.85 -7.95
CA ASP A 77 3.77 -6.81 -9.27
C ASP A 77 3.00 -7.78 -10.19
N PRO A 78 2.26 -7.27 -11.18
CA PRO A 78 1.41 -8.11 -12.04
C PRO A 78 2.22 -9.02 -12.97
N PHE A 79 3.47 -8.70 -13.25
CA PHE A 79 4.33 -9.53 -14.12
C PHE A 79 5.01 -10.65 -13.34
N ARG A 80 5.54 -10.34 -12.17
CA ARG A 80 6.18 -11.33 -11.30
C ARG A 80 5.18 -12.12 -10.46
N ARG A 81 3.92 -11.66 -10.39
CA ARG A 81 2.84 -12.31 -9.61
C ARG A 81 3.24 -12.52 -8.15
N ARG A 82 3.82 -11.49 -7.57
CA ARG A 82 4.19 -11.43 -6.16
C ARG A 82 4.01 -10.02 -5.61
N GLY A 83 3.94 -9.91 -4.32
CA GLY A 83 3.82 -8.63 -3.65
C GLY A 83 3.71 -8.76 -2.15
N TYR A 84 3.09 -7.76 -1.54
CA TYR A 84 2.94 -7.68 -0.08
C TYR A 84 1.54 -7.24 0.30
N ARG A 85 1.11 -7.74 1.45
CA ARG A 85 -0.12 -7.34 2.11
C ARG A 85 0.22 -6.70 3.44
N PHE A 86 -0.34 -5.52 3.67
CA PHE A 86 -0.09 -4.72 4.87
C PHE A 86 -1.40 -4.54 5.63
N LYS A 87 -1.44 -4.98 6.87
CA LYS A 87 -2.54 -4.65 7.79
C LYS A 87 -2.11 -3.51 8.69
N GLY A 88 -3.01 -2.57 8.92
CA GLY A 88 -2.69 -1.45 9.79
C GLY A 88 -3.89 -0.61 10.20
N ILE A 89 -3.56 0.47 10.90
CA ILE A 89 -4.51 1.44 11.43
C ILE A 89 -4.23 2.79 10.78
N ALA A 90 -5.25 3.36 10.18
CA ALA A 90 -5.15 4.61 9.42
C ALA A 90 -5.39 5.84 10.31
N GLU A 91 -4.64 6.89 10.02
CA GLU A 91 -4.82 8.24 10.52
C GLU A 91 -4.93 9.19 9.32
N ILE A 92 -5.87 10.12 9.39
CA ILE A 92 -6.07 11.12 8.32
C ILE A 92 -5.44 12.42 8.80
N ILE A 93 -4.45 12.91 8.07
CA ILE A 93 -3.75 14.15 8.40
C ILE A 93 -3.92 15.18 7.29
N SER A 94 -4.06 16.45 7.67
CA SER A 94 -4.27 17.57 6.74
C SER A 94 -3.29 18.73 6.97
N SER A 95 -2.40 18.62 7.96
CA SER A 95 -1.42 19.64 8.31
C SER A 95 -0.29 19.04 9.15
N GLY A 96 0.76 19.83 9.38
CA GLY A 96 1.89 19.46 10.22
C GLY A 96 3.11 18.97 9.43
N ASP A 97 4.17 18.63 10.15
CA ASP A 97 5.47 18.29 9.53
C ASP A 97 5.41 17.03 8.68
N LYS A 98 4.74 15.98 9.14
CA LYS A 98 4.56 14.74 8.38
C LYS A 98 3.76 14.99 7.09
N PHE A 99 2.67 15.74 7.21
CA PHE A 99 1.86 16.14 6.05
C PHE A 99 2.71 16.89 5.03
N ASN A 100 3.45 17.90 5.46
CA ASN A 100 4.29 18.72 4.59
C ASN A 100 5.39 17.90 3.89
N LYS A 101 6.01 16.97 4.59
CA LYS A 101 7.00 16.05 4.05
C LYS A 101 6.42 15.17 2.94
N ILE A 102 5.25 14.60 3.18
CA ILE A 102 4.58 13.70 2.23
C ILE A 102 4.10 14.47 1.01
N ILE A 103 3.55 15.67 1.20
CA ILE A 103 3.15 16.55 0.08
C ILE A 103 4.36 16.90 -0.80
N SER A 104 5.50 17.23 -0.19
CA SER A 104 6.73 17.51 -0.93
C SER A 104 7.20 16.29 -1.73
N TYR A 105 7.14 15.10 -1.14
CA TYR A 105 7.45 13.87 -1.83
C TYR A 105 6.57 13.66 -3.06
N TYR A 106 5.26 13.87 -2.94
CA TYR A 106 4.35 13.71 -4.07
C TYR A 106 4.60 14.74 -5.17
N LYS A 107 4.85 15.98 -4.83
CA LYS A 107 5.20 17.04 -5.81
C LYS A 107 6.47 16.69 -6.58
N GLU A 108 7.51 16.27 -5.87
CA GLU A 108 8.77 15.83 -6.48
C GLU A 108 8.61 14.58 -7.34
N SER A 109 7.67 13.69 -6.99
CA SER A 109 7.34 12.50 -7.76
C SER A 109 6.44 12.78 -8.97
N GLY A 110 6.04 14.03 -9.21
CA GLY A 110 5.24 14.43 -10.35
C GLY A 110 3.73 14.37 -10.17
N VAL A 111 3.23 14.20 -8.95
CA VAL A 111 1.79 14.27 -8.66
C VAL A 111 1.35 15.74 -8.76
N LYS A 112 0.49 16.02 -9.72
CA LYS A 112 -0.02 17.37 -10.01
C LYS A 112 -1.40 17.64 -9.42
N SER A 113 -2.10 16.60 -9.01
CA SER A 113 -3.43 16.71 -8.45
C SER A 113 -3.40 17.40 -7.09
N SER A 114 -4.46 18.16 -6.80
CA SER A 114 -4.67 18.72 -5.46
C SER A 114 -4.92 17.61 -4.46
N ILE A 115 -4.18 17.61 -3.36
CA ILE A 115 -4.28 16.62 -2.30
C ILE A 115 -5.00 17.24 -1.12
N LYS A 116 -6.16 16.67 -0.77
CA LYS A 116 -7.00 17.16 0.34
C LYS A 116 -6.44 16.76 1.69
N SER A 117 -6.04 15.52 1.81
CA SER A 117 -5.47 14.94 3.03
C SER A 117 -4.53 13.78 2.68
N ILE A 118 -3.76 13.36 3.65
CA ILE A 118 -2.93 12.18 3.56
C ILE A 118 -3.49 11.13 4.52
N ILE A 119 -3.60 9.91 4.05
CA ILE A 119 -3.87 8.77 4.89
C ILE A 119 -2.53 8.15 5.27
N LEU A 120 -2.24 8.16 6.56
CA LEU A 120 -1.03 7.60 7.13
C LEU A 120 -1.40 6.31 7.85
N VAL A 121 -0.82 5.19 7.44
CA VAL A 121 -1.20 3.87 7.96
C VAL A 121 -0.05 3.28 8.76
N LYS A 122 -0.25 3.13 10.07
CA LYS A 122 0.68 2.41 10.94
C LYS A 122 0.53 0.92 10.69
N ILE A 123 1.59 0.28 10.25
CA ILE A 123 1.58 -1.12 9.86
C ILE A 123 1.75 -2.02 11.08
N GLU A 124 0.80 -2.94 11.25
CA GLU A 124 0.79 -3.93 12.32
C GLU A 124 1.27 -5.30 11.84
N LYS A 125 1.08 -5.60 10.56
CA LYS A 125 1.46 -6.89 9.98
C LYS A 125 1.80 -6.74 8.50
N VAL A 126 2.89 -7.36 8.08
CA VAL A 126 3.28 -7.53 6.68
C VAL A 126 3.27 -9.01 6.35
N SER A 127 2.67 -9.37 5.23
CA SER A 127 2.68 -10.73 4.68
C SER A 127 3.11 -10.68 3.23
N GLU A 128 3.93 -11.63 2.81
CA GLU A 128 4.27 -11.81 1.41
C GLU A 128 3.12 -12.50 0.67
N VAL A 129 2.87 -12.08 -0.56
CA VAL A 129 1.86 -12.66 -1.45
C VAL A 129 2.58 -13.22 -2.66
N LEU A 130 2.43 -14.52 -2.89
CA LEU A 130 3.07 -15.23 -4.00
C LEU A 130 2.05 -15.99 -4.83
N SER A 131 2.25 -16.00 -6.15
CA SER A 131 1.47 -16.89 -7.01
C SER A 131 1.75 -18.36 -6.66
N PRO A 132 0.73 -19.23 -6.67
CA PRO A 132 0.91 -20.67 -6.51
C PRO A 132 1.86 -21.30 -7.55
N LEU A 133 2.12 -20.61 -8.66
CA LEU A 133 3.05 -21.09 -9.69
C LEU A 133 4.49 -21.20 -9.18
N TYR A 134 4.85 -20.42 -8.16
CA TYR A 134 6.16 -20.56 -7.49
C TYR A 134 6.31 -21.93 -6.83
N ASP A 135 5.23 -22.47 -6.28
CA ASP A 135 5.21 -23.81 -5.67
C ASP A 135 5.38 -24.91 -6.73
N LEU A 136 5.06 -24.62 -7.99
CA LEU A 136 5.25 -25.52 -9.11
C LEU A 136 6.63 -25.43 -9.75
N GLY A 137 7.54 -24.64 -9.16
CA GLY A 137 8.91 -24.50 -9.63
C GLY A 137 9.16 -23.40 -10.66
N TYR A 138 8.16 -22.56 -10.99
CA TYR A 138 8.39 -21.42 -11.87
C TYR A 138 9.32 -20.41 -11.21
N THR A 139 10.24 -19.89 -12.00
CA THR A 139 11.12 -18.79 -11.56
C THR A 139 10.43 -17.44 -11.77
N GLU A 140 10.94 -16.41 -11.09
CA GLU A 140 10.46 -15.03 -11.25
C GLU A 140 10.57 -14.56 -12.72
N GLU A 141 11.67 -14.87 -13.38
CA GLU A 141 11.90 -14.50 -14.79
C GLU A 141 10.94 -15.23 -15.74
N GLU A 142 10.65 -16.50 -15.48
CA GLU A 142 9.67 -17.27 -16.28
C GLU A 142 8.27 -16.67 -16.15
N LEU A 143 7.85 -16.30 -14.95
CA LEU A 143 6.55 -15.66 -14.74
C LEU A 143 6.49 -14.28 -15.40
N LYS A 144 7.53 -13.48 -15.24
CA LYS A 144 7.62 -12.16 -15.88
C LYS A 144 7.49 -12.26 -17.39
N THR A 145 8.20 -13.18 -18.02
CA THR A 145 8.12 -13.44 -19.47
C THR A 145 6.72 -13.87 -19.88
N LYS A 146 6.15 -14.83 -19.15
CA LYS A 146 4.79 -15.33 -19.40
C LYS A 146 3.75 -14.23 -19.37
N TRP A 147 3.75 -13.40 -18.34
CA TRP A 147 2.72 -12.38 -18.17
C TRP A 147 2.94 -11.15 -19.04
N LYS A 148 4.18 -10.78 -19.34
CA LYS A 148 4.45 -9.77 -20.38
C LYS A 148 3.88 -10.20 -21.72
N LYS A 149 4.09 -11.46 -22.11
CA LYS A 149 3.51 -11.99 -23.35
C LYS A 149 1.99 -11.96 -23.33
N HIS A 150 1.38 -12.35 -22.21
CA HIS A 150 -0.09 -12.32 -22.05
C HIS A 150 -0.67 -10.93 -22.23
N TYR A 151 -0.04 -9.92 -21.65
CA TYR A 151 -0.44 -8.52 -21.79
C TYR A 151 0.06 -7.83 -23.06
N LYS A 152 0.79 -8.53 -23.91
CA LYS A 152 1.34 -8.04 -25.17
C LYS A 152 2.36 -6.92 -25.03
N PHE A 153 3.22 -7.03 -24.02
CA PHE A 153 4.38 -6.16 -23.84
C PHE A 153 5.65 -6.76 -24.44
#